data_fc8738235f8b7a70968efd30d33e40f6
#
_entry.id   fc8738235f8b7a70968efd30d33e40f6
#
_cell.length_a   1.000
_cell.length_b   1.000
_cell.length_c   1.000
_cell.angle_alpha   90.00
_cell.angle_beta   90.00
_cell.angle_gamma   90.00
#
_symmetry.space_group_name_H-M   'P 1'
#
loop_
_entity.id
_entity.type
_entity.pdbx_description
1 polymer ?
#
loop_
_entity_poly.entity_id
_entity_poly.type
_entity_poly.pdbx_seq_one_letter_code
_entity_poly.pdbx_strand_id
1 'polypeptide(L)'
;TRYFFSPSAFGLEKGEGYYNNAYYLMWQFQYGVSDKVSIGGGSALLGFPSTINLKYSDNISDDLNYSLGYFYVGDLFNITDIDQTNLLSMPYALITKGSREKNISIGISYNLAKPLNDNINYEQGFRKERLVLNVGAISRLSRRYAFVFEGWFMNLENLFFMGGPGI
;
A
#
# COMPACT_ATOMS: atom_id res chain seq x y z
N THR A 1 4.87 9.52 4.83
CA THR A 1 3.55 9.96 4.32
C THR A 1 2.86 8.80 3.64
N ARG A 2 1.58 8.64 3.89
CA ARG A 2 0.73 7.60 3.33
C ARG A 2 -0.62 8.24 2.95
N TYR A 3 -1.22 7.75 1.88
CA TYR A 3 -2.57 8.08 1.51
C TYR A 3 -3.56 7.20 2.29
N PHE A 4 -4.69 6.79 1.76
CA PHE A 4 -5.58 5.88 2.46
C PHE A 4 -5.00 4.46 2.55
N PHE A 5 -4.61 3.88 1.40
CA PHE A 5 -4.05 2.53 1.30
C PHE A 5 -2.68 2.51 0.61
N SER A 6 -2.46 3.36 -0.39
CA SER A 6 -1.19 3.44 -1.10
C SER A 6 -0.08 4.03 -0.24
N PRO A 7 1.13 3.48 -0.32
CA PRO A 7 2.31 4.16 0.18
C PRO A 7 2.70 5.32 -0.73
N SER A 8 3.41 6.31 -0.19
CA SER A 8 4.20 7.26 -0.98
C SER A 8 5.64 6.75 -1.14
N ALA A 9 6.42 7.38 -2.04
CA ALA A 9 7.82 7.04 -2.20
C ALA A 9 8.73 7.57 -1.07
N PHE A 10 8.22 8.40 -0.15
CA PHE A 10 9.01 8.87 1.00
C PHE A 10 9.43 7.71 1.91
N GLY A 11 10.74 7.65 2.22
CA GLY A 11 11.29 6.73 3.20
C GLY A 11 10.97 7.11 4.65
N LEU A 12 11.20 6.20 5.56
CA LEU A 12 11.36 6.46 6.98
C LEU A 12 12.86 6.56 7.29
N GLU A 13 13.23 7.45 8.20
CA GLU A 13 14.59 7.50 8.72
C GLU A 13 14.87 6.27 9.60
N LYS A 14 16.14 5.95 9.77
CA LYS A 14 16.54 4.85 10.66
C LYS A 14 16.01 5.09 12.07
N GLY A 15 15.25 4.14 12.59
CA GLY A 15 14.65 4.23 13.91
C GLY A 15 13.30 4.95 13.94
N GLU A 16 12.89 5.61 12.85
CA GLU A 16 11.55 6.18 12.73
C GLU A 16 10.52 5.06 12.54
N GLY A 17 9.41 5.17 13.24
CA GLY A 17 8.32 4.22 13.09
C GLY A 17 6.97 4.87 13.30
N TYR A 18 5.94 4.25 12.74
CA TYR A 18 4.57 4.65 13.03
C TYR A 18 3.64 3.44 13.13
N TYR A 19 2.60 3.64 13.89
CA TYR A 19 1.48 2.72 14.02
C TYR A 19 0.23 3.39 13.46
N ASN A 20 -0.56 2.64 12.71
CA ASN A 20 -1.85 3.06 12.18
C ASN A 20 -2.90 2.01 12.50
N ASN A 21 -4.08 2.48 12.88
CA ASN A 21 -5.23 1.62 13.11
C ASN A 21 -6.41 2.15 12.26
N ALA A 22 -6.84 1.36 11.30
CA ALA A 22 -7.99 1.68 10.46
C ALA A 22 -9.25 1.03 11.02
N TYR A 23 -10.23 1.86 11.40
CA TYR A 23 -11.56 1.44 11.88
C TYR A 23 -11.55 0.49 13.08
N TYR A 24 -10.50 0.51 13.92
CA TYR A 24 -10.27 -0.43 15.03
C TYR A 24 -10.16 -1.91 14.62
N LEU A 25 -10.26 -2.22 13.32
CA LEU A 25 -10.28 -3.58 12.80
C LEU A 25 -8.96 -4.00 12.14
N MET A 26 -8.21 -3.03 11.62
CA MET A 26 -6.96 -3.28 10.90
C MET A 26 -5.85 -2.43 11.51
N TRP A 27 -4.85 -3.08 12.05
CA TRP A 27 -3.66 -2.42 12.56
C TRP A 27 -2.45 -2.67 11.66
N GLN A 28 -1.61 -1.68 11.55
CA GLN A 28 -0.40 -1.71 10.76
C GLN A 28 0.70 -0.94 11.46
N PHE A 29 1.91 -1.43 11.36
CA PHE A 29 3.11 -0.72 11.77
C PHE A 29 4.09 -0.64 10.61
N GLN A 30 4.96 0.35 10.65
CA GLN A 30 6.08 0.50 9.73
C GLN A 30 7.29 1.03 10.51
N TYR A 31 8.48 0.53 10.17
CA TYR A 31 9.71 0.88 10.86
C TYR A 31 10.85 1.04 9.86
N GLY A 32 11.64 2.13 10.00
CA GLY A 32 12.86 2.39 9.24
C GLY A 32 14.04 1.60 9.80
N VAL A 33 14.45 0.56 9.09
CA VAL A 33 15.62 -0.25 9.46
C VAL A 33 16.90 0.50 9.12
N SER A 34 16.88 1.27 8.06
CA SER A 34 17.90 2.23 7.65
C SER A 34 17.23 3.43 7.00
N ASP A 35 17.98 4.48 6.68
CA ASP A 35 17.45 5.69 6.02
C ASP A 35 16.84 5.43 4.64
N LYS A 36 17.10 4.26 4.07
CA LYS A 36 16.57 3.87 2.75
C LYS A 36 15.64 2.65 2.79
N VAL A 37 15.67 1.87 3.86
CA VAL A 37 14.92 0.61 3.95
C VAL A 37 13.95 0.66 5.12
N SER A 38 12.69 0.39 4.85
CA SER A 38 11.67 0.22 5.86
C SER A 38 10.93 -1.11 5.70
N ILE A 39 10.54 -1.66 6.83
CA ILE A 39 9.73 -2.87 6.93
C ILE A 39 8.43 -2.54 7.66
N GLY A 40 7.38 -3.24 7.34
CA GLY A 40 6.11 -3.08 8.03
C GLY A 40 5.29 -4.36 8.00
N GLY A 41 4.29 -4.37 8.81
CA GLY A 41 3.35 -5.47 8.87
C GLY A 41 2.07 -5.04 9.57
N GLY A 42 1.09 -5.90 9.53
CA GLY A 42 -0.18 -5.65 10.18
C GLY A 42 -1.11 -6.83 10.05
N SER A 43 -2.27 -6.69 10.66
CA SER A 43 -3.29 -7.71 10.60
C SER A 43 -4.68 -7.13 10.87
N ALA A 44 -5.71 -7.85 10.48
CA ALA A 44 -7.06 -7.61 10.97
C ALA A 44 -7.24 -8.17 12.38
N LEU A 45 -8.39 -7.87 13.00
CA LEU A 45 -8.70 -8.14 14.41
C LEU A 45 -8.44 -9.59 14.85
N LEU A 46 -8.70 -10.55 13.98
CA LEU A 46 -8.52 -11.99 14.27
C LEU A 46 -7.21 -12.56 13.70
N GLY A 47 -6.28 -11.69 13.28
CA GLY A 47 -5.01 -12.14 12.69
C GLY A 47 -5.06 -12.38 11.18
N PHE A 48 -6.24 -12.39 10.57
CA PHE A 48 -6.45 -12.57 9.14
C PHE A 48 -7.36 -11.48 8.54
N PRO A 49 -7.01 -10.91 7.38
CA PRO A 49 -5.75 -11.07 6.67
C PRO A 49 -4.57 -10.40 7.38
N SER A 50 -3.39 -10.99 7.24
CA SER A 50 -2.12 -10.42 7.69
C SER A 50 -1.39 -9.77 6.54
N THR A 51 -0.58 -8.74 6.81
CA THR A 51 0.19 -8.02 5.80
C THR A 51 1.66 -7.94 6.14
N ILE A 52 2.51 -8.00 5.13
CA ILE A 52 3.93 -7.65 5.21
C ILE A 52 4.23 -6.63 4.12
N ASN A 53 5.05 -5.63 4.44
CA ASN A 53 5.55 -4.65 3.49
C ASN A 53 7.06 -4.45 3.69
N LEU A 54 7.79 -4.57 2.59
CA LEU A 54 9.21 -4.21 2.50
C LEU A 54 9.33 -3.08 1.49
N LYS A 55 10.02 -1.99 1.84
CA LYS A 55 10.19 -0.85 0.97
C LYS A 55 11.61 -0.30 1.02
N TYR A 56 12.20 -0.12 -0.16
CA TYR A 56 13.38 0.70 -0.38
C TYR A 56 12.93 2.06 -0.93
N SER A 57 13.48 3.15 -0.43
CA SER A 57 13.17 4.51 -0.86
C SER A 57 14.45 5.34 -1.00
N ASP A 58 14.51 6.16 -2.03
CA ASP A 58 15.62 7.08 -2.24
C ASP A 58 15.17 8.33 -3.01
N ASN A 59 16.00 9.36 -3.04
CA ASN A 59 15.72 10.62 -3.71
C ASN A 59 16.39 10.62 -5.09
N ILE A 60 15.65 11.10 -6.10
CA ILE A 60 16.20 11.45 -7.42
C ILE A 60 16.67 12.91 -7.40
N SER A 61 15.87 13.78 -6.75
CA SER A 61 16.15 15.18 -6.51
C SER A 61 15.47 15.67 -5.24
N ASP A 62 15.62 16.94 -4.88
CA ASP A 62 15.05 17.51 -3.65
C ASP A 62 13.52 17.36 -3.55
N ASP A 63 12.83 17.33 -4.69
CA ASP A 63 11.36 17.23 -4.76
C ASP A 63 10.85 15.93 -5.42
N LEU A 64 11.76 15.03 -5.84
CA LEU A 64 11.40 13.80 -6.54
C LEU A 64 11.99 12.58 -5.86
N ASN A 65 11.12 11.71 -5.37
CA ASN A 65 11.48 10.49 -4.67
C ASN A 65 10.99 9.26 -5.43
N TYR A 66 11.70 8.17 -5.31
CA TYR A 66 11.24 6.88 -5.80
C TYR A 66 11.28 5.81 -4.71
N SER A 67 10.49 4.80 -4.86
CA SER A 67 10.57 3.62 -4.02
C SER A 67 10.27 2.35 -4.80
N LEU A 68 10.91 1.28 -4.36
CA LEU A 68 10.63 -0.09 -4.79
C LEU A 68 10.22 -0.88 -3.56
N GLY A 69 9.28 -1.77 -3.70
CA GLY A 69 8.85 -2.55 -2.55
C GLY A 69 8.10 -3.81 -2.91
N TYR A 70 7.73 -4.52 -1.86
CA TYR A 70 6.94 -5.72 -1.95
C TYR A 70 5.87 -5.70 -0.88
N PHE A 71 4.63 -5.94 -1.28
CA PHE A 71 3.47 -5.96 -0.41
C PHE A 71 2.80 -7.34 -0.49
N TYR A 72 2.63 -7.95 0.66
CA TYR A 72 1.98 -9.23 0.82
C TYR A 72 0.73 -9.09 1.68
N VAL A 73 -0.33 -9.76 1.29
CA VAL A 73 -1.55 -9.93 2.10
C VAL A 73 -1.96 -11.40 2.04
N GLY A 74 -2.12 -12.01 3.18
CA GLY A 74 -2.49 -13.43 3.26
C GLY A 74 -2.68 -13.92 4.68
N ASP A 75 -2.67 -15.24 4.85
CA ASP A 75 -2.71 -15.90 6.14
C ASP A 75 -1.30 -16.29 6.60
N LEU A 76 -0.62 -15.35 7.28
CA LEU A 76 0.73 -15.58 7.79
C LEU A 76 0.76 -16.50 9.01
N PHE A 77 -0.36 -16.60 9.71
CA PHE A 77 -0.46 -17.33 10.98
C PHE A 77 -1.19 -18.66 10.84
N ASN A 78 -1.58 -19.04 9.63
CA ASN A 78 -2.35 -20.26 9.34
C ASN A 78 -3.64 -20.37 10.16
N ILE A 79 -4.32 -19.24 10.37
CA ILE A 79 -5.54 -19.15 11.18
C ILE A 79 -6.74 -19.76 10.45
N THR A 80 -6.73 -19.65 9.12
CA THR A 80 -7.75 -20.26 8.28
C THR A 80 -7.17 -21.56 7.74
N ASP A 81 -7.79 -22.69 8.02
CA ASP A 81 -7.42 -24.01 7.45
C ASP A 81 -7.67 -24.09 5.92
N ILE A 82 -7.67 -22.94 5.26
CA ILE A 82 -7.85 -22.84 3.81
C ILE A 82 -6.47 -22.90 3.16
N ASP A 83 -6.18 -24.01 2.50
CA ASP A 83 -5.01 -24.13 1.63
C ASP A 83 -4.97 -22.95 0.64
N GLN A 84 -3.86 -22.20 0.64
CA GLN A 84 -3.57 -21.09 -0.28
C GLN A 84 -4.31 -19.76 0.01
N THR A 85 -4.13 -19.20 1.18
CA THR A 85 -4.64 -17.87 1.54
C THR A 85 -3.74 -16.69 1.14
N ASN A 86 -3.02 -16.82 0.04
CA ASN A 86 -2.26 -15.70 -0.53
C ASN A 86 -3.23 -14.80 -1.32
N LEU A 87 -3.71 -13.73 -0.69
CA LEU A 87 -4.66 -12.80 -1.29
C LEU A 87 -3.99 -11.84 -2.27
N LEU A 88 -2.85 -11.27 -1.88
CA LEU A 88 -2.06 -10.35 -2.68
C LEU A 88 -0.56 -10.61 -2.47
N SER A 89 0.19 -10.55 -3.55
CA SER A 89 1.64 -10.70 -3.58
C SER A 89 2.16 -9.75 -4.64
N MET A 90 2.51 -8.51 -4.25
CA MET A 90 2.69 -7.42 -5.18
C MET A 90 4.06 -6.75 -5.02
N PRO A 91 5.04 -7.04 -5.89
CA PRO A 91 6.11 -6.08 -6.12
C PRO A 91 5.54 -4.79 -6.69
N TYR A 92 6.06 -3.65 -6.25
CA TYR A 92 5.63 -2.34 -6.70
C TYR A 92 6.79 -1.37 -6.89
N ALA A 93 6.57 -0.38 -7.73
CA ALA A 93 7.42 0.78 -7.90
C ALA A 93 6.57 2.05 -7.80
N LEU A 94 7.10 3.08 -7.14
CA LEU A 94 6.43 4.36 -6.94
C LEU A 94 7.38 5.51 -7.25
N ILE A 95 6.81 6.60 -7.77
CA ILE A 95 7.46 7.90 -7.86
C ILE A 95 6.56 8.91 -7.16
N THR A 96 7.15 9.76 -6.31
CA THR A 96 6.44 10.82 -5.60
C THR A 96 7.13 12.15 -5.85
N LYS A 97 6.39 13.13 -6.33
CA LYS A 97 6.86 14.49 -6.52
C LYS A 97 6.24 15.44 -5.50
N GLY A 98 7.07 16.27 -4.88
CA GLY A 98 6.69 17.26 -3.88
C GLY A 98 7.26 16.98 -2.49
N SER A 99 6.65 17.56 -1.47
CA SER A 99 7.04 17.39 -0.07
C SER A 99 6.14 16.41 0.68
N ARG A 100 6.50 16.07 1.93
CA ARG A 100 5.62 15.22 2.79
C ARG A 100 4.24 15.84 3.03
N GLU A 101 4.09 17.15 2.87
CA GLU A 101 2.84 17.88 3.11
C GLU A 101 2.03 18.13 1.86
N LYS A 102 2.69 18.22 0.71
CA LYS A 102 2.04 18.46 -0.59
C LYS A 102 2.76 17.68 -1.66
N ASN A 103 2.12 16.63 -2.14
CA ASN A 103 2.73 15.75 -3.14
C ASN A 103 1.69 15.03 -3.99
N ILE A 104 2.20 14.45 -5.08
CA ILE A 104 1.50 13.50 -5.93
C ILE A 104 2.40 12.28 -6.14
N SER A 105 1.82 11.10 -6.09
CA SER A 105 2.49 9.83 -6.36
C SER A 105 1.82 9.09 -7.50
N ILE A 106 2.64 8.41 -8.26
CA ILE A 106 2.21 7.45 -9.28
C ILE A 106 2.92 6.15 -8.99
N GLY A 107 2.19 5.06 -9.02
CA GLY A 107 2.73 3.73 -8.77
C GLY A 107 2.25 2.69 -9.76
N ILE A 108 3.06 1.67 -9.90
CA ILE A 108 2.77 0.47 -10.66
C ILE A 108 3.07 -0.74 -9.78
N SER A 109 2.21 -1.73 -9.81
CA SER A 109 2.41 -3.00 -9.14
C SER A 109 1.88 -4.16 -9.98
N TYR A 110 2.37 -5.35 -9.68
CA TYR A 110 1.97 -6.56 -10.37
C TYR A 110 1.62 -7.66 -9.36
N ASN A 111 0.39 -8.18 -9.43
CA ASN A 111 -0.05 -9.22 -8.50
C ASN A 111 0.45 -10.60 -8.96
N LEU A 112 1.28 -11.23 -8.14
CA LEU A 112 1.83 -12.58 -8.33
C LEU A 112 1.00 -13.67 -7.66
N ALA A 113 -0.02 -13.32 -6.86
CA ALA A 113 -0.85 -14.29 -6.18
C ALA A 113 -1.57 -15.21 -7.18
N LYS A 114 -1.55 -16.51 -6.90
CA LYS A 114 -2.30 -17.49 -7.69
C LYS A 114 -3.79 -17.41 -7.32
N PRO A 115 -4.72 -17.66 -8.28
CA PRO A 115 -6.14 -17.79 -7.95
C PRO A 115 -6.36 -18.96 -6.97
N LEU A 116 -7.26 -18.78 -6.02
CA LEU A 116 -7.52 -19.75 -4.94
C LEU A 116 -8.10 -21.08 -5.41
N ASN A 117 -8.72 -21.13 -6.58
CA ASN A 117 -9.25 -22.37 -7.15
C ASN A 117 -9.64 -22.11 -8.61
N ASP A 118 -9.16 -22.95 -9.53
CA ASP A 118 -9.51 -22.84 -10.96
C ASP A 118 -10.99 -23.18 -11.23
N ASN A 119 -11.68 -23.78 -10.25
CA ASN A 119 -13.08 -24.21 -10.37
C ASN A 119 -14.12 -23.17 -9.92
N ILE A 120 -13.71 -22.04 -9.39
CA ILE A 120 -14.62 -20.95 -9.05
C ILE A 120 -14.47 -19.89 -10.13
N ASN A 121 -15.50 -19.73 -10.95
CA ASN A 121 -15.62 -18.67 -11.95
C ASN A 121 -15.61 -17.29 -11.27
N TYR A 122 -14.44 -16.83 -10.82
CA TYR A 122 -14.26 -15.45 -10.39
C TYR A 122 -14.10 -14.57 -11.62
N GLU A 123 -15.17 -14.35 -12.34
CA GLU A 123 -15.19 -13.45 -13.51
C GLU A 123 -15.03 -11.97 -13.10
N GLN A 124 -15.11 -11.66 -11.82
CA GLN A 124 -15.04 -10.29 -11.32
C GLN A 124 -14.24 -10.21 -10.02
N GLY A 125 -13.03 -9.65 -10.07
CA GLY A 125 -12.27 -9.35 -8.86
C GLY A 125 -10.77 -9.15 -9.09
N PHE A 126 -10.11 -8.61 -8.09
CA PHE A 126 -8.68 -8.29 -7.99
C PHE A 126 -7.68 -9.38 -8.45
N ARG A 127 -8.15 -10.61 -8.65
CA ARG A 127 -7.31 -11.78 -8.94
C ARG A 127 -7.03 -12.03 -10.42
N LYS A 128 -7.90 -11.58 -11.30
CA LYS A 128 -7.71 -11.73 -12.75
C LYS A 128 -6.76 -10.68 -13.29
N GLU A 129 -6.77 -9.52 -12.68
CA GLU A 129 -5.99 -8.37 -13.08
C GLU A 129 -4.64 -8.38 -12.35
N ARG A 130 -3.59 -8.59 -13.09
CA ARG A 130 -2.24 -8.67 -12.53
C ARG A 130 -1.55 -7.32 -12.42
N LEU A 131 -1.81 -6.43 -13.39
CA LEU A 131 -1.23 -5.09 -13.42
C LEU A 131 -2.15 -4.12 -12.68
N VAL A 132 -1.58 -3.38 -11.73
CA VAL A 132 -2.28 -2.36 -10.95
C VAL A 132 -1.51 -1.06 -11.03
N LEU A 133 -2.18 -0.01 -11.47
CA LEU A 133 -1.68 1.35 -11.44
C LEU A 133 -2.36 2.10 -10.30
N ASN A 134 -1.63 2.94 -9.58
CA ASN A 134 -2.21 3.79 -8.56
C ASN A 134 -1.71 5.23 -8.67
N VAL A 135 -2.58 6.15 -8.32
CA VAL A 135 -2.28 7.58 -8.20
C VAL A 135 -2.74 8.04 -6.84
N GLY A 136 -1.87 8.72 -6.12
CA GLY A 136 -2.18 9.32 -4.82
C GLY A 136 -1.78 10.78 -4.80
N ALA A 137 -2.52 11.60 -4.09
CA ALA A 137 -2.16 12.98 -3.84
C ALA A 137 -2.55 13.39 -2.42
N ILE A 138 -1.75 14.24 -1.83
CA ILE A 138 -2.05 14.88 -0.55
C ILE A 138 -1.75 16.37 -0.64
N SER A 139 -2.61 17.18 -0.09
CA SER A 139 -2.39 18.60 0.10
C SER A 139 -2.80 18.99 1.52
N ARG A 140 -1.83 19.27 2.38
CA ARG A 140 -2.07 19.74 3.74
C ARG A 140 -2.54 21.19 3.68
N LEU A 141 -3.72 21.45 4.19
CA LEU A 141 -4.36 22.78 4.23
C LEU A 141 -4.04 23.50 5.54
N SER A 142 -3.86 22.75 6.63
CA SER A 142 -3.51 23.28 7.94
C SER A 142 -2.86 22.19 8.81
N ARG A 143 -2.51 22.52 10.06
CA ARG A 143 -1.99 21.53 11.02
C ARG A 143 -2.97 20.39 11.30
N ARG A 144 -4.28 20.59 11.09
CA ARG A 144 -5.33 19.61 11.43
C ARG A 144 -6.02 19.01 10.21
N TYR A 145 -5.89 19.63 9.04
CA TYR A 145 -6.65 19.23 7.85
C TYR A 145 -5.75 19.02 6.66
N ALA A 146 -5.96 17.95 5.96
CA ALA A 146 -5.37 17.66 4.67
C ALA A 146 -6.46 17.18 3.70
N PHE A 147 -6.30 17.47 2.43
CA PHE A 147 -7.06 16.83 1.38
C PHE A 147 -6.23 15.65 0.84
N VAL A 148 -6.85 14.47 0.76
CA VAL A 148 -6.22 13.25 0.27
C VAL A 148 -7.05 12.70 -0.88
N PHE A 149 -6.38 12.35 -1.95
CA PHE A 149 -6.97 11.67 -3.11
C PHE A 149 -6.18 10.39 -3.38
N GLU A 150 -6.90 9.33 -3.74
CA GLU A 150 -6.30 8.07 -4.14
C GLU A 150 -7.16 7.40 -5.21
N GLY A 151 -6.52 6.93 -6.27
CA GLY A 151 -7.15 6.21 -7.37
C GLY A 151 -6.38 4.93 -7.70
N TRP A 152 -7.12 3.87 -8.00
CA TRP A 152 -6.60 2.56 -8.37
C TRP A 152 -7.19 2.12 -9.69
N PHE A 153 -6.32 1.70 -10.60
CA PHE A 153 -6.65 1.25 -11.93
C PHE A 153 -6.18 -0.19 -12.08
N MET A 154 -7.10 -1.12 -12.03
CA MET A 154 -6.80 -2.55 -12.12
C MET A 154 -7.06 -3.11 -13.52
N ASN A 155 -7.96 -2.45 -14.26
CA ASN A 155 -8.29 -2.67 -15.66
C ASN A 155 -8.97 -1.39 -16.17
N LEU A 156 -8.99 -1.15 -17.48
CA LEU A 156 -9.69 0.00 -18.07
C LEU A 156 -11.19 0.06 -17.70
N GLU A 157 -11.78 -1.09 -17.32
CA GLU A 157 -13.18 -1.21 -16.92
C GLU A 157 -13.42 -1.08 -15.41
N ASN A 158 -12.38 -1.27 -14.58
CA ASN A 158 -12.49 -1.26 -13.11
C ASN A 158 -11.66 -0.12 -12.54
N LEU A 159 -12.29 1.02 -12.39
CA LEU A 159 -11.74 2.22 -11.81
C LEU A 159 -12.23 2.38 -10.37
N PHE A 160 -11.32 2.51 -9.43
CA PHE A 160 -11.66 2.76 -8.04
C PHE A 160 -11.00 4.06 -7.57
N PHE A 161 -11.81 4.99 -7.09
CA PHE A 161 -11.34 6.26 -6.55
C PHE A 161 -11.80 6.45 -5.12
N MET A 162 -10.92 6.99 -4.31
CA MET A 162 -11.23 7.49 -2.98
C MET A 162 -10.69 8.91 -2.83
N GLY A 163 -11.47 9.76 -2.25
CA GLY A 163 -11.05 11.11 -1.90
C GLY A 163 -11.77 11.58 -0.64
N GLY A 164 -11.11 12.36 0.16
CA GLY A 164 -11.72 12.88 1.38
C GLY A 164 -10.78 13.75 2.20
N PRO A 165 -11.33 14.39 3.25
CA PRO A 165 -10.53 15.10 4.22
C PRO A 165 -9.71 14.11 5.04
N GLY A 166 -8.40 14.38 5.16
CA GLY A 166 -7.51 13.75 6.13
C GLY A 166 -7.39 14.64 7.37
N ILE A 167 -7.28 14.05 8.54
CA ILE A 167 -7.08 14.74 9.83
C ILE A 167 -5.64 14.46 10.30
#